data_36c419f37f7405718fb47862dd7dbed6
#
_entry.id   36c419f37f7405718fb47862dd7dbed6
#
_cell.length_a   1.000
_cell.length_b   1.000
_cell.length_c   1.000
_cell.angle_alpha   90.00
_cell.angle_beta   90.00
_cell.angle_gamma   90.00
#
_symmetry.space_group_name_H-M   'P 1'
#
loop_
_entity.id
_entity.type
_entity.pdbx_description
1 polymer ?
#
loop_
_entity_poly.entity_id
_entity_poly.type
_entity_poly.pdbx_seq_one_letter_code
_entity_poly.pdbx_strand_id
1 'polypeptide(L)'
;MKPSIRFLAVSAALAVTAAGGVLVLNPFGPSFVDPETARCDQAPATFSAERVLTDHHEVDLHYICEGAVQAATLYLPNGAGRHPALVWVHGAGDAHRIPYKFPLFKSLVQSGFAVFSYDKRGVGESEGVCCPGDSGHFNLLTADVVGAVGALRSRSDIDPHQIGLFGASQAGWIVPRAAVEAHAALLALASGPTVTERTANLYERLASGAEGQLSKDEISRRLANAHPSGFDPLPYLQQLSVPALWEFGTADDRTPVDESIAILDGLKAAGRDVTVVTFPNAGHGLLDTPPSDPGAGPAMVRWILAHVSLPK
;
A
#
# COMPACT_ATOMS: atom_id res chain seq x y z
N MET A 1 25.31 -60.91 10.43
CA MET A 1 24.97 -59.65 11.13
C MET A 1 25.92 -58.58 10.64
N LYS A 2 25.42 -57.63 9.81
CA LYS A 2 26.17 -56.45 9.36
C LYS A 2 25.66 -55.23 10.13
N PRO A 3 26.48 -54.34 10.68
CA PRO A 3 26.00 -53.12 11.33
C PRO A 3 25.66 -52.08 10.28
N SER A 4 24.46 -51.49 10.39
CA SER A 4 24.01 -50.35 9.61
C SER A 4 24.59 -49.07 10.21
N ILE A 5 25.42 -48.39 9.44
CA ILE A 5 25.94 -47.06 9.76
C ILE A 5 24.83 -46.05 9.39
N ARG A 6 24.28 -45.38 10.42
CA ARG A 6 23.41 -44.20 10.22
C ARG A 6 24.30 -42.97 10.03
N PHE A 7 24.26 -42.37 8.85
CA PHE A 7 24.82 -41.04 8.63
C PHE A 7 23.88 -39.98 9.25
N LEU A 8 24.32 -39.31 10.29
CA LEU A 8 23.75 -38.04 10.73
C LEU A 8 24.28 -36.97 9.79
N ALA A 9 23.42 -36.40 8.98
CA ALA A 9 23.75 -35.19 8.25
C ALA A 9 23.64 -34.00 9.20
N VAL A 10 24.81 -33.48 9.60
CA VAL A 10 24.88 -32.18 10.30
C VAL A 10 24.85 -31.09 9.24
N SER A 11 23.73 -30.41 9.12
CA SER A 11 23.62 -29.22 8.29
C SER A 11 24.29 -28.05 9.01
N ALA A 12 25.46 -27.64 8.56
CA ALA A 12 26.08 -26.42 9.01
C ALA A 12 25.44 -25.23 8.25
N ALA A 13 24.73 -24.38 8.96
CA ALA A 13 24.29 -23.11 8.43
C ALA A 13 25.46 -22.12 8.48
N LEU A 14 25.92 -21.65 7.33
CA LEU A 14 26.85 -20.54 7.22
C LEU A 14 26.06 -19.24 7.20
N ALA A 15 26.21 -18.43 8.23
CA ALA A 15 25.68 -17.06 8.24
C ALA A 15 26.74 -16.11 7.67
N VAL A 16 26.45 -15.44 6.57
CA VAL A 16 27.26 -14.34 6.02
C VAL A 16 26.54 -13.04 6.32
N THR A 17 27.11 -12.23 7.20
CA THR A 17 26.62 -10.88 7.49
C THR A 17 27.26 -9.91 6.52
N ALA A 18 26.48 -9.41 5.55
CA ALA A 18 26.79 -8.19 4.83
C ALA A 18 25.91 -7.06 5.38
N ALA A 19 26.42 -5.83 5.39
CA ALA A 19 25.77 -4.69 6.02
C ALA A 19 24.30 -4.56 5.61
N GLY A 20 23.39 -4.77 6.54
CA GLY A 20 21.96 -4.46 6.42
C GLY A 20 20.99 -5.62 6.24
N GLY A 21 21.42 -6.87 6.09
CA GLY A 21 20.49 -7.99 5.96
C GLY A 21 21.11 -9.32 6.38
N VAL A 22 20.33 -10.18 7.03
CA VAL A 22 20.71 -11.55 7.33
C VAL A 22 20.22 -12.45 6.21
N LEU A 23 21.13 -12.93 5.36
CA LEU A 23 20.81 -13.96 4.39
C LEU A 23 20.82 -15.32 5.08
N VAL A 24 19.66 -15.87 5.37
CA VAL A 24 19.53 -17.25 5.84
C VAL A 24 19.43 -18.16 4.62
N LEU A 25 20.52 -18.86 4.31
CA LEU A 25 20.50 -19.88 3.28
C LEU A 25 19.67 -21.08 3.75
N ASN A 26 18.46 -21.20 3.23
CA ASN A 26 17.63 -22.37 3.43
C ASN A 26 18.03 -23.44 2.38
N PRO A 27 18.19 -24.73 2.73
CA PRO A 27 18.48 -25.79 1.76
C PRO A 27 17.40 -25.95 0.67
N PHE A 28 16.27 -25.26 0.79
CA PHE A 28 15.16 -25.24 -0.19
C PHE A 28 15.07 -23.95 -1.03
N GLY A 29 16.10 -23.10 -1.01
CA GLY A 29 16.17 -21.84 -1.77
C GLY A 29 16.38 -20.62 -0.88
N PRO A 30 16.76 -19.45 -1.44
CA PRO A 30 16.93 -18.23 -0.69
C PRO A 30 15.58 -17.75 -0.12
N SER A 31 15.44 -17.78 1.20
CA SER A 31 14.35 -17.07 1.87
C SER A 31 14.75 -15.61 2.01
N PHE A 32 14.00 -14.74 1.37
CA PHE A 32 14.13 -13.31 1.58
C PHE A 32 13.53 -12.96 2.94
N VAL A 33 14.31 -12.31 3.80
CA VAL A 33 13.83 -11.79 5.09
C VAL A 33 13.54 -10.31 4.88
N ASP A 34 12.30 -9.91 5.11
CA ASP A 34 11.88 -8.51 5.07
C ASP A 34 12.66 -7.71 6.13
N PRO A 35 13.48 -6.73 5.76
CA PRO A 35 14.29 -5.99 6.72
C PRO A 35 13.40 -5.17 7.65
N GLU A 36 13.59 -5.29 8.96
CA GLU A 36 12.81 -4.58 9.97
C GLU A 36 12.93 -3.04 9.86
N THR A 37 13.96 -2.55 9.19
CA THR A 37 14.32 -1.13 9.10
C THR A 37 14.68 -0.71 7.68
N ALA A 38 13.90 -1.11 6.68
CA ALA A 38 14.11 -0.67 5.31
C ALA A 38 14.03 0.87 5.23
N ARG A 39 15.02 1.50 4.63
CA ARG A 39 15.10 2.95 4.44
C ARG A 39 15.35 3.25 2.98
N CYS A 40 14.68 4.28 2.46
CA CYS A 40 15.01 4.80 1.17
C CYS A 40 16.31 5.61 1.21
N ASP A 41 17.15 5.42 0.19
CA ASP A 41 18.28 6.29 -0.04
C ASP A 41 17.79 7.72 -0.26
N GLN A 42 18.52 8.66 0.33
CA GLN A 42 18.25 10.10 0.19
C GLN A 42 18.75 10.64 -1.16
N ALA A 43 19.08 9.76 -2.11
CA ALA A 43 19.54 10.17 -3.42
C ALA A 43 18.45 10.99 -4.13
N PRO A 44 18.82 12.12 -4.77
CA PRO A 44 17.85 12.92 -5.48
C PRO A 44 17.16 12.11 -6.57
N ALA A 45 15.86 12.26 -6.71
CA ALA A 45 15.14 11.70 -7.85
C ALA A 45 15.59 12.36 -9.14
N THR A 46 15.67 11.56 -10.21
CA THR A 46 15.93 12.06 -11.56
C THR A 46 14.61 12.18 -12.31
N PHE A 47 14.42 13.30 -13.00
CA PHE A 47 13.18 13.60 -13.71
C PHE A 47 13.48 13.73 -15.22
N SER A 48 12.59 13.19 -16.06
CA SER A 48 12.61 13.43 -17.50
C SER A 48 12.18 14.88 -17.83
N ALA A 49 12.31 15.25 -19.09
CA ALA A 49 11.64 16.43 -19.59
C ALA A 49 10.12 16.27 -19.48
N GLU A 50 9.46 17.34 -19.11
CA GLU A 50 8.00 17.37 -18.99
C GLU A 50 7.33 17.23 -20.37
N ARG A 51 6.35 16.35 -20.46
CA ARG A 51 5.47 16.20 -21.62
C ARG A 51 4.17 16.97 -21.36
N VAL A 52 3.96 18.02 -22.12
CA VAL A 52 2.73 18.85 -22.04
C VAL A 52 1.68 18.25 -22.94
N LEU A 53 0.54 17.89 -22.35
CA LEU A 53 -0.62 17.35 -23.03
C LEU A 53 -1.79 18.35 -22.94
N THR A 54 -2.90 18.03 -23.57
CA THR A 54 -4.04 18.97 -23.65
C THR A 54 -4.66 19.27 -22.30
N ASP A 55 -4.76 18.27 -21.43
CA ASP A 55 -5.51 18.35 -20.17
C ASP A 55 -4.67 18.05 -18.92
N HIS A 56 -3.39 17.76 -19.10
CA HIS A 56 -2.43 17.50 -18.01
C HIS A 56 -1.00 17.52 -18.52
N HIS A 57 -0.02 17.42 -17.60
CA HIS A 57 1.37 17.22 -17.94
C HIS A 57 1.87 15.91 -17.35
N GLU A 58 2.88 15.31 -17.93
CA GLU A 58 3.50 14.08 -17.46
C GLU A 58 5.02 14.24 -17.31
N VAL A 59 5.54 13.71 -16.20
CA VAL A 59 6.98 13.65 -15.95
C VAL A 59 7.32 12.23 -15.51
N ASP A 60 8.16 11.53 -16.27
CA ASP A 60 8.71 10.26 -15.81
C ASP A 60 9.87 10.54 -14.87
N LEU A 61 10.00 9.72 -13.86
CA LEU A 61 11.04 9.88 -12.86
C LEU A 61 11.55 8.54 -12.33
N HIS A 62 12.77 8.58 -11.80
CA HIS A 62 13.37 7.47 -11.09
C HIS A 62 13.87 7.97 -9.73
N TYR A 63 13.70 7.16 -8.70
CA TYR A 63 14.28 7.37 -7.37
C TYR A 63 14.86 6.06 -6.84
N ILE A 64 15.83 6.14 -5.94
CA ILE A 64 16.49 4.97 -5.38
C ILE A 64 15.93 4.67 -4.00
N CYS A 65 15.57 3.42 -3.78
CA CYS A 65 15.12 2.95 -2.49
C CYS A 65 15.74 1.57 -2.20
N GLU A 66 16.45 1.45 -1.07
CA GLU A 66 17.14 0.22 -0.67
C GLU A 66 17.99 -0.37 -1.80
N GLY A 67 18.77 0.47 -2.46
CA GLY A 67 19.68 0.08 -3.54
C GLY A 67 19.02 -0.32 -4.86
N ALA A 68 17.70 -0.16 -5.00
CA ALA A 68 16.96 -0.45 -6.22
C ALA A 68 16.33 0.81 -6.81
N VAL A 69 16.43 0.97 -8.13
CA VAL A 69 15.78 2.07 -8.85
C VAL A 69 14.29 1.79 -8.94
N GLN A 70 13.49 2.76 -8.53
CA GLN A 70 12.04 2.74 -8.67
C GLN A 70 11.63 3.70 -9.79
N ALA A 71 10.80 3.23 -10.71
CA ALA A 71 10.31 3.99 -11.87
C ALA A 71 8.87 4.46 -11.65
N ALA A 72 8.61 5.72 -11.98
CA ALA A 72 7.29 6.32 -11.78
C ALA A 72 6.96 7.33 -12.89
N THR A 73 5.68 7.69 -12.96
CA THR A 73 5.17 8.82 -13.73
C THR A 73 4.37 9.72 -12.79
N LEU A 74 4.67 11.02 -12.86
CA LEU A 74 3.92 12.06 -12.17
C LEU A 74 2.98 12.73 -13.19
N TYR A 75 1.69 12.70 -12.91
CA TYR A 75 0.65 13.41 -13.64
C TYR A 75 0.38 14.73 -12.94
N LEU A 76 0.60 15.84 -13.65
CA LEU A 76 0.46 17.18 -13.11
C LEU A 76 -0.78 17.86 -13.72
N PRO A 77 -1.55 18.61 -12.93
CA PRO A 77 -2.63 19.43 -13.47
C PRO A 77 -2.06 20.59 -14.28
N ASN A 78 -2.86 21.12 -15.20
CA ASN A 78 -2.55 22.38 -15.86
C ASN A 78 -2.62 23.53 -14.83
N GLY A 79 -1.74 24.50 -14.96
CA GLY A 79 -1.69 25.67 -14.10
C GLY A 79 -0.29 25.94 -13.54
N ALA A 80 -0.11 27.16 -13.05
CA ALA A 80 1.14 27.58 -12.43
C ALA A 80 1.01 27.49 -10.89
N GLY A 81 2.14 27.29 -10.23
CA GLY A 81 2.20 27.26 -8.76
C GLY A 81 2.52 25.88 -8.21
N ARG A 82 2.36 25.74 -6.91
CA ARG A 82 2.57 24.47 -6.22
C ARG A 82 1.26 23.70 -6.11
N HIS A 83 1.29 22.44 -6.46
CA HIS A 83 0.14 21.56 -6.40
C HIS A 83 0.22 20.65 -5.17
N PRO A 84 -0.89 20.36 -4.49
CA PRO A 84 -0.96 19.22 -3.59
C PRO A 84 -0.75 17.94 -4.41
N ALA A 85 -0.20 16.91 -3.80
CA ALA A 85 0.13 15.67 -4.49
C ALA A 85 -0.43 14.45 -3.78
N LEU A 86 -0.68 13.39 -4.53
CA LEU A 86 -1.17 12.12 -4.04
C LEU A 86 -0.31 10.98 -4.60
N VAL A 87 0.19 10.10 -3.74
CA VAL A 87 0.92 8.90 -4.12
C VAL A 87 -0.05 7.72 -4.13
N TRP A 88 -0.21 7.08 -5.30
CA TRP A 88 -0.93 5.83 -5.42
C TRP A 88 -0.11 4.67 -4.85
N VAL A 89 -0.71 3.88 -3.96
CA VAL A 89 -0.10 2.70 -3.35
C VAL A 89 -0.85 1.45 -3.80
N HIS A 90 -0.12 0.54 -4.40
CA HIS A 90 -0.68 -0.65 -5.03
C HIS A 90 -1.23 -1.69 -4.04
N GLY A 91 -2.22 -2.45 -4.53
CA GLY A 91 -2.66 -3.70 -3.93
C GLY A 91 -1.63 -4.84 -4.07
N ALA A 92 -2.03 -6.06 -3.75
CA ALA A 92 -1.20 -7.26 -3.87
C ALA A 92 -0.89 -7.62 -5.34
N GLY A 93 0.14 -8.45 -5.53
CA GLY A 93 0.58 -8.92 -6.85
C GLY A 93 1.51 -7.96 -7.57
N ASP A 94 1.86 -8.34 -8.81
CA ASP A 94 2.69 -7.55 -9.71
C ASP A 94 1.85 -6.38 -10.24
N ALA A 95 2.27 -5.17 -9.96
CA ALA A 95 1.49 -3.99 -10.29
C ALA A 95 2.34 -2.95 -11.02
N HIS A 96 1.95 -2.67 -12.26
CA HIS A 96 2.52 -1.59 -13.06
C HIS A 96 1.90 -0.24 -12.67
N ARG A 97 2.62 0.85 -13.00
CA ARG A 97 2.07 2.20 -12.86
C ARG A 97 0.77 2.34 -13.65
N ILE A 98 -0.21 2.94 -13.01
CA ILE A 98 -1.53 3.16 -13.58
C ILE A 98 -1.49 4.40 -14.47
N PRO A 99 -2.02 4.35 -15.70
CA PRO A 99 -1.99 5.48 -16.61
C PRO A 99 -3.01 6.56 -16.22
N TYR A 100 -2.75 7.80 -16.64
CA TYR A 100 -3.64 8.96 -16.43
C TYR A 100 -5.11 8.71 -16.76
N LYS A 101 -5.40 7.92 -17.81
CA LYS A 101 -6.78 7.62 -18.24
C LYS A 101 -7.61 6.85 -17.20
N PHE A 102 -6.99 6.34 -16.13
CA PHE A 102 -7.73 5.73 -15.02
C PHE A 102 -8.67 6.78 -14.41
N PRO A 103 -9.99 6.50 -14.29
CA PRO A 103 -10.99 7.52 -13.96
C PRO A 103 -10.69 8.29 -12.68
N LEU A 104 -10.21 7.61 -11.64
CA LEU A 104 -9.85 8.22 -10.36
C LEU A 104 -8.68 9.20 -10.53
N PHE A 105 -7.61 8.82 -11.24
CA PHE A 105 -6.45 9.67 -11.48
C PHE A 105 -6.83 10.90 -12.30
N LYS A 106 -7.58 10.68 -13.39
CA LYS A 106 -8.07 11.77 -14.21
C LYS A 106 -8.88 12.77 -13.39
N SER A 107 -9.80 12.29 -12.55
CA SER A 107 -10.61 13.15 -11.70
C SER A 107 -9.77 13.96 -10.71
N LEU A 108 -8.77 13.34 -10.07
CA LEU A 108 -7.87 14.01 -9.13
C LEU A 108 -7.02 15.07 -9.82
N VAL A 109 -6.42 14.75 -10.98
CA VAL A 109 -5.57 15.70 -11.72
C VAL A 109 -6.42 16.88 -12.23
N GLN A 110 -7.61 16.63 -12.77
CA GLN A 110 -8.53 17.69 -13.20
C GLN A 110 -9.04 18.55 -12.04
N SER A 111 -8.98 18.01 -10.81
CA SER A 111 -9.31 18.75 -9.59
C SER A 111 -8.11 19.52 -8.99
N GLY A 112 -6.94 19.52 -9.64
CA GLY A 112 -5.78 20.32 -9.24
C GLY A 112 -4.71 19.56 -8.45
N PHE A 113 -4.82 18.22 -8.30
CA PHE A 113 -3.80 17.40 -7.64
C PHE A 113 -2.75 16.89 -8.64
N ALA A 114 -1.50 16.87 -8.22
CA ALA A 114 -0.52 16.00 -8.85
C ALA A 114 -0.74 14.55 -8.38
N VAL A 115 -0.69 13.58 -9.30
CA VAL A 115 -0.85 12.16 -8.97
C VAL A 115 0.40 11.40 -9.37
N PHE A 116 1.01 10.73 -8.39
CA PHE A 116 2.20 9.92 -8.55
C PHE A 116 1.82 8.44 -8.67
N SER A 117 2.22 7.81 -9.77
CA SER A 117 2.02 6.40 -10.03
C SER A 117 3.35 5.74 -10.36
N TYR A 118 3.69 4.64 -9.70
CA TYR A 118 4.97 3.95 -9.86
C TYR A 118 4.77 2.48 -10.23
N ASP A 119 5.77 1.90 -10.86
CA ASP A 119 5.88 0.46 -11.01
C ASP A 119 6.30 -0.12 -9.66
N LYS A 120 5.54 -1.09 -9.15
CA LYS A 120 5.88 -1.75 -7.89
C LYS A 120 7.28 -2.36 -7.99
N ARG A 121 8.03 -2.37 -6.90
CA ARG A 121 9.38 -2.95 -6.82
C ARG A 121 9.46 -4.30 -7.55
N GLY A 122 10.44 -4.47 -8.43
CA GLY A 122 10.63 -5.68 -9.24
C GLY A 122 9.61 -5.89 -10.37
N VAL A 123 8.80 -4.87 -10.69
CA VAL A 123 7.80 -4.90 -11.76
C VAL A 123 8.07 -3.77 -12.75
N GLY A 124 7.77 -3.99 -14.04
CA GLY A 124 7.91 -2.98 -15.08
C GLY A 124 9.34 -2.47 -15.23
N GLU A 125 9.53 -1.18 -15.02
CA GLU A 125 10.85 -0.53 -15.08
C GLU A 125 11.48 -0.35 -13.69
N SER A 126 10.78 -0.75 -12.61
CA SER A 126 11.33 -0.77 -11.26
C SER A 126 12.23 -1.98 -11.03
N GLU A 127 13.40 -1.72 -10.46
CA GLU A 127 14.36 -2.75 -10.10
C GLU A 127 14.04 -3.41 -8.75
N GLY A 128 14.85 -4.40 -8.39
CA GLY A 128 14.75 -5.15 -7.15
C GLY A 128 13.90 -6.40 -7.28
N VAL A 129 13.56 -6.99 -6.16
CA VAL A 129 12.71 -8.18 -6.08
C VAL A 129 11.53 -7.84 -5.20
N CYS A 130 10.33 -7.95 -5.74
CA CYS A 130 9.11 -7.86 -4.94
C CYS A 130 8.59 -9.26 -4.64
N CYS A 131 8.18 -9.34 -3.50
CA CYS A 131 7.01 -9.99 -2.96
C CYS A 131 6.61 -11.23 -3.75
N PRO A 132 7.39 -12.31 -3.77
CA PRO A 132 6.90 -13.57 -4.31
C PRO A 132 5.73 -14.03 -3.43
N GLY A 133 4.55 -13.96 -3.98
CA GLY A 133 3.33 -14.24 -3.24
C GLY A 133 2.88 -13.05 -2.38
N ASP A 134 2.14 -13.36 -1.39
CA ASP A 134 1.38 -12.51 -0.50
C ASP A 134 2.13 -12.14 0.79
N SER A 135 3.35 -12.56 0.93
CA SER A 135 4.10 -12.37 2.17
C SER A 135 4.83 -11.04 2.15
N GLY A 136 4.52 -10.27 2.91
CA GLY A 136 5.13 -9.41 3.84
C GLY A 136 6.49 -8.76 3.58
N HIS A 137 6.83 -8.31 2.38
CA HIS A 137 7.90 -7.32 2.23
C HIS A 137 7.38 -5.90 2.50
N PHE A 138 6.49 -5.78 3.50
CA PHE A 138 5.83 -4.52 3.82
C PHE A 138 6.81 -3.42 4.23
N ASN A 139 7.96 -3.77 4.81
CA ASN A 139 9.01 -2.79 5.12
C ASN A 139 9.60 -2.17 3.85
N LEU A 140 9.94 -3.00 2.84
CA LEU A 140 10.45 -2.52 1.56
C LEU A 140 9.39 -1.72 0.79
N LEU A 141 8.16 -2.24 0.72
CA LEU A 141 7.06 -1.55 0.04
C LEU A 141 6.71 -0.22 0.73
N THR A 142 6.80 -0.16 2.06
CA THR A 142 6.66 1.10 2.81
C THR A 142 7.79 2.07 2.47
N ALA A 143 9.02 1.59 2.45
CA ALA A 143 10.19 2.42 2.13
C ALA A 143 10.08 3.00 0.70
N ASP A 144 9.57 2.23 -0.27
CA ASP A 144 9.33 2.72 -1.64
C ASP A 144 8.33 3.89 -1.64
N VAL A 145 7.26 3.80 -0.85
CA VAL A 145 6.27 4.89 -0.71
C VAL A 145 6.89 6.12 -0.02
N VAL A 146 7.68 5.92 1.03
CA VAL A 146 8.40 7.01 1.70
C VAL A 146 9.37 7.70 0.73
N GLY A 147 10.07 6.93 -0.11
CA GLY A 147 10.93 7.44 -1.17
C GLY A 147 10.17 8.24 -2.23
N ALA A 148 8.99 7.77 -2.63
CA ALA A 148 8.11 8.50 -3.55
C ALA A 148 7.70 9.87 -2.98
N VAL A 149 7.35 9.94 -1.69
CA VAL A 149 7.07 11.22 -1.01
C VAL A 149 8.31 12.11 -1.00
N GLY A 150 9.49 11.55 -0.74
CA GLY A 150 10.78 12.27 -0.80
C GLY A 150 11.04 12.86 -2.18
N ALA A 151 10.82 12.07 -3.25
CA ALA A 151 10.96 12.52 -4.63
C ALA A 151 10.01 13.69 -4.94
N LEU A 152 8.75 13.60 -4.52
CA LEU A 152 7.79 14.69 -4.70
C LEU A 152 8.21 15.97 -3.94
N ARG A 153 8.71 15.86 -2.73
CA ARG A 153 9.17 17.01 -1.92
C ARG A 153 10.36 17.75 -2.55
N SER A 154 11.14 17.07 -3.40
CA SER A 154 12.27 17.70 -4.10
C SER A 154 11.85 18.62 -5.25
N ARG A 155 10.57 18.59 -5.66
CA ARG A 155 10.05 19.41 -6.77
C ARG A 155 9.56 20.78 -6.30
N SER A 156 9.85 21.79 -7.09
CA SER A 156 9.41 23.17 -6.79
C SER A 156 7.94 23.44 -7.08
N ASP A 157 7.30 22.61 -7.91
CA ASP A 157 5.90 22.67 -8.32
C ASP A 157 4.96 21.81 -7.46
N ILE A 158 5.50 21.14 -6.43
CA ILE A 158 4.72 20.39 -5.44
C ILE A 158 4.73 21.11 -4.09
N ASP A 159 3.59 21.15 -3.43
CA ASP A 159 3.51 21.60 -2.04
C ASP A 159 4.00 20.48 -1.11
N PRO A 160 5.18 20.62 -0.46
CA PRO A 160 5.77 19.56 0.34
C PRO A 160 4.95 19.23 1.61
N HIS A 161 4.03 20.09 1.99
CA HIS A 161 3.17 19.92 3.17
C HIS A 161 1.79 19.31 2.82
N GLN A 162 1.47 19.19 1.53
CA GLN A 162 0.19 18.68 1.05
C GLN A 162 0.40 17.44 0.15
N ILE A 163 1.14 16.46 0.65
CA ILE A 163 1.32 15.16 -0.01
C ILE A 163 0.54 14.11 0.76
N GLY A 164 -0.51 13.57 0.13
CA GLY A 164 -1.33 12.50 0.68
C GLY A 164 -0.99 11.14 0.05
N LEU A 165 -1.46 10.09 0.71
CA LEU A 165 -1.32 8.70 0.24
C LEU A 165 -2.70 8.11 -0.02
N PHE A 166 -2.84 7.38 -1.12
CA PHE A 166 -4.10 6.68 -1.40
C PHE A 166 -3.83 5.34 -2.09
N GLY A 167 -4.73 4.40 -1.94
CA GLY A 167 -4.51 3.07 -2.48
C GLY A 167 -5.64 2.09 -2.21
N ALA A 168 -5.39 0.82 -2.51
CA ALA A 168 -6.38 -0.22 -2.32
C ALA A 168 -5.78 -1.53 -1.79
N SER A 169 -6.62 -2.34 -1.12
CA SER A 169 -6.28 -3.71 -0.74
C SER A 169 -5.01 -3.77 0.12
N GLN A 170 -3.93 -4.43 -0.32
CA GLN A 170 -2.64 -4.53 0.38
C GLN A 170 -2.11 -3.17 0.88
N ALA A 171 -2.49 -2.07 0.25
CA ALA A 171 -2.14 -0.73 0.71
C ALA A 171 -2.59 -0.44 2.15
N GLY A 172 -3.57 -1.19 2.67
CA GLY A 172 -4.01 -1.10 4.07
C GLY A 172 -2.92 -1.42 5.09
N TRP A 173 -1.91 -2.21 4.73
CA TRP A 173 -0.74 -2.49 5.59
C TRP A 173 0.43 -1.53 5.34
N ILE A 174 0.51 -0.95 4.16
CA ILE A 174 1.64 -0.10 3.73
C ILE A 174 1.40 1.36 4.10
N VAL A 175 0.24 1.89 3.73
CA VAL A 175 -0.08 3.32 3.80
C VAL A 175 -0.07 3.87 5.23
N PRO A 176 -0.66 3.21 6.24
CA PRO A 176 -0.63 3.75 7.61
C PRO A 176 0.78 3.98 8.13
N ARG A 177 1.69 3.02 7.88
CA ARG A 177 3.09 3.14 8.25
C ARG A 177 3.80 4.23 7.44
N ALA A 178 3.65 4.22 6.11
CA ALA A 178 4.25 5.23 5.25
C ALA A 178 3.75 6.65 5.59
N ALA A 179 2.47 6.80 5.97
CA ALA A 179 1.91 8.09 6.37
C ALA A 179 2.56 8.65 7.65
N VAL A 180 2.85 7.78 8.62
CA VAL A 180 3.57 8.17 9.85
C VAL A 180 5.02 8.51 9.52
N GLU A 181 5.75 7.64 8.82
CA GLU A 181 7.17 7.81 8.53
C GLU A 181 7.45 8.99 7.58
N ALA A 182 6.60 9.19 6.58
CA ALA A 182 6.74 10.28 5.62
C ALA A 182 6.00 11.56 6.02
N HIS A 183 5.31 11.60 7.16
CA HIS A 183 4.48 12.76 7.57
C HIS A 183 3.53 13.19 6.44
N ALA A 184 2.72 12.25 5.94
CA ALA A 184 1.74 12.53 4.91
C ALA A 184 0.64 13.46 5.44
N ALA A 185 0.00 14.22 4.54
CA ALA A 185 -1.05 15.18 4.89
C ALA A 185 -2.42 14.52 5.14
N LEU A 186 -2.68 13.40 4.48
CA LEU A 186 -3.87 12.57 4.63
C LEU A 186 -3.61 11.15 4.10
N LEU A 187 -4.55 10.25 4.36
CA LEU A 187 -4.59 8.97 3.66
C LEU A 187 -6.03 8.59 3.27
N ALA A 188 -6.18 7.86 2.13
CA ALA A 188 -7.46 7.37 1.65
C ALA A 188 -7.32 5.95 1.07
N LEU A 189 -8.05 5.00 1.61
CA LEU A 189 -7.93 3.58 1.28
C LEU A 189 -9.26 2.97 0.89
N ALA A 190 -9.26 2.18 -0.20
CA ALA A 190 -10.36 1.33 -0.58
C ALA A 190 -10.05 -0.14 -0.29
N SER A 191 -10.95 -0.84 0.37
CA SER A 191 -10.82 -2.27 0.73
C SER A 191 -9.50 -2.60 1.44
N GLY A 192 -8.91 -1.62 2.13
CA GLY A 192 -7.65 -1.77 2.86
C GLY A 192 -7.85 -2.39 4.23
N PRO A 193 -7.30 -3.59 4.54
CA PRO A 193 -7.44 -4.19 5.86
C PRO A 193 -6.72 -3.39 6.94
N THR A 194 -7.26 -3.43 8.15
CA THR A 194 -6.65 -2.85 9.36
C THR A 194 -6.26 -3.91 10.39
N VAL A 195 -6.58 -5.17 10.11
CA VAL A 195 -6.18 -6.34 10.89
C VAL A 195 -4.81 -6.84 10.44
N THR A 196 -4.22 -7.78 11.20
CA THR A 196 -2.95 -8.41 10.80
C THR A 196 -3.08 -9.14 9.45
N GLU A 197 -1.98 -9.25 8.73
CA GLU A 197 -1.94 -9.95 7.43
C GLU A 197 -2.51 -11.37 7.53
N ARG A 198 -2.11 -12.14 8.53
CA ARG A 198 -2.58 -13.52 8.68
C ARG A 198 -4.07 -13.60 9.00
N THR A 199 -4.62 -12.63 9.71
CA THR A 199 -6.07 -12.56 9.95
C THR A 199 -6.83 -12.31 8.65
N ALA A 200 -6.36 -11.40 7.81
CA ALA A 200 -6.98 -11.14 6.51
C ALA A 200 -6.85 -12.35 5.56
N ASN A 201 -5.69 -12.98 5.49
CA ASN A 201 -5.48 -14.19 4.69
C ASN A 201 -6.35 -15.37 5.17
N LEU A 202 -6.59 -15.49 6.47
CA LEU A 202 -7.53 -16.48 7.00
C LEU A 202 -8.97 -16.15 6.57
N TYR A 203 -9.37 -14.87 6.69
CA TYR A 203 -10.68 -14.42 6.24
C TYR A 203 -10.94 -14.75 4.77
N GLU A 204 -10.02 -14.37 3.88
CA GLU A 204 -10.13 -14.63 2.44
C GLU A 204 -10.33 -16.12 2.13
N ARG A 205 -9.58 -17.02 2.80
CA ARG A 205 -9.77 -18.46 2.63
C ARG A 205 -11.15 -18.95 3.10
N LEU A 206 -11.65 -18.40 4.22
CA LEU A 206 -12.96 -18.78 4.78
C LEU A 206 -14.10 -18.21 3.94
N ALA A 207 -14.00 -16.95 3.53
CA ALA A 207 -15.04 -16.23 2.78
C ALA A 207 -15.14 -16.68 1.32
N SER A 208 -14.00 -17.04 0.68
CA SER A 208 -13.99 -17.56 -0.69
C SER A 208 -14.66 -18.92 -0.86
N GLY A 209 -15.04 -19.59 0.22
CA GLY A 209 -15.62 -20.93 0.19
C GLY A 209 -14.59 -22.05 -0.03
N ALA A 210 -13.30 -21.79 0.06
CA ALA A 210 -12.26 -22.82 -0.06
C ALA A 210 -12.39 -23.95 1.00
N GLU A 211 -13.00 -23.63 2.15
CA GLU A 211 -13.31 -24.59 3.22
C GLU A 211 -14.82 -24.93 3.30
N GLY A 212 -15.56 -24.69 2.21
CA GLY A 212 -17.02 -24.83 2.14
C GLY A 212 -17.76 -23.51 2.43
N GLN A 213 -19.06 -23.50 2.19
CA GLN A 213 -19.91 -22.33 2.43
C GLN A 213 -20.10 -22.13 3.94
N LEU A 214 -19.44 -21.15 4.51
CA LEU A 214 -19.53 -20.80 5.92
C LEU A 214 -20.46 -19.59 6.12
N SER A 215 -21.18 -19.56 7.25
CA SER A 215 -21.91 -18.36 7.64
C SER A 215 -20.95 -17.26 8.14
N LYS A 216 -21.39 -16.00 8.07
CA LYS A 216 -20.62 -14.87 8.64
C LYS A 216 -20.26 -15.10 10.11
N ASP A 217 -21.20 -15.58 10.92
CA ASP A 217 -20.97 -15.86 12.35
C ASP A 217 -19.91 -16.95 12.57
N GLU A 218 -19.87 -17.98 11.69
CA GLU A 218 -18.83 -19.01 11.75
C GLU A 218 -17.47 -18.45 11.39
N ILE A 219 -17.39 -17.61 10.34
CA ILE A 219 -16.16 -16.92 9.92
C ILE A 219 -15.65 -16.06 11.08
N SER A 220 -16.47 -15.14 11.61
CA SER A 220 -16.09 -14.26 12.72
C SER A 220 -15.65 -15.05 13.96
N ARG A 221 -16.30 -16.15 14.29
CA ARG A 221 -15.89 -17.02 15.40
C ARG A 221 -14.52 -17.65 15.18
N ARG A 222 -14.21 -18.09 13.93
CA ARG A 222 -12.90 -18.64 13.60
C ARG A 222 -11.82 -17.58 13.62
N LEU A 223 -12.09 -16.36 13.16
CA LEU A 223 -11.17 -15.23 13.23
C LEU A 223 -10.85 -14.86 14.69
N ALA A 224 -11.90 -14.79 15.55
CA ALA A 224 -11.73 -14.48 16.97
C ALA A 224 -10.88 -15.51 17.73
N ASN A 225 -10.87 -16.78 17.29
CA ASN A 225 -10.07 -17.85 17.88
C ASN A 225 -8.68 -17.98 17.23
N ALA A 226 -8.39 -17.25 16.15
CA ALA A 226 -7.09 -17.28 15.50
C ALA A 226 -6.09 -16.39 16.27
N HIS A 227 -4.84 -16.85 16.36
CA HIS A 227 -3.78 -16.00 16.90
C HIS A 227 -3.38 -14.97 15.85
N PRO A 228 -3.51 -13.66 16.14
CA PRO A 228 -3.01 -12.61 15.27
C PRO A 228 -1.51 -12.79 15.02
N SER A 229 -1.08 -12.75 13.77
CA SER A 229 0.34 -12.87 13.41
C SER A 229 0.56 -12.31 12.01
N GLY A 230 1.82 -12.25 11.57
CA GLY A 230 2.21 -11.54 10.36
C GLY A 230 2.35 -10.05 10.61
N PHE A 231 2.37 -9.25 9.57
CA PHE A 231 2.46 -7.80 9.69
C PHE A 231 1.21 -7.23 10.37
N ASP A 232 1.40 -6.35 11.35
CA ASP A 232 0.35 -5.69 12.10
C ASP A 232 0.36 -4.18 11.84
N PRO A 233 -0.65 -3.60 11.19
CA PRO A 233 -0.74 -2.17 10.95
C PRO A 233 -1.15 -1.37 12.19
N LEU A 234 -1.68 -2.01 13.24
CA LEU A 234 -2.28 -1.34 14.39
C LEU A 234 -1.34 -0.35 15.11
N PRO A 235 -0.04 -0.65 15.33
CA PRO A 235 0.88 0.32 15.93
C PRO A 235 1.00 1.63 15.17
N TYR A 236 0.90 1.59 13.83
CA TYR A 236 0.95 2.77 12.97
C TYR A 236 -0.40 3.48 12.90
N LEU A 237 -1.48 2.73 12.84
CA LEU A 237 -2.84 3.28 12.91
C LEU A 237 -3.06 4.09 14.19
N GLN A 238 -2.55 3.62 15.32
CA GLN A 238 -2.60 4.34 16.60
C GLN A 238 -1.78 5.64 16.61
N GLN A 239 -0.78 5.77 15.76
CA GLN A 239 0.07 6.95 15.63
C GLN A 239 -0.47 7.96 14.61
N LEU A 240 -1.48 7.62 13.82
CA LEU A 240 -2.05 8.55 12.83
C LEU A 240 -2.55 9.83 13.50
N SER A 241 -2.12 10.97 12.96
CA SER A 241 -2.52 12.31 13.41
C SER A 241 -3.11 13.16 12.28
N VAL A 242 -3.37 12.55 11.14
CA VAL A 242 -3.89 13.18 9.91
C VAL A 242 -5.25 12.59 9.55
N PRO A 243 -6.08 13.32 8.76
CA PRO A 243 -7.33 12.79 8.27
C PRO A 243 -7.14 11.48 7.50
N ALA A 244 -8.02 10.52 7.76
CA ALA A 244 -7.92 9.18 7.19
C ALA A 244 -9.29 8.67 6.74
N LEU A 245 -9.36 8.19 5.48
CA LEU A 245 -10.55 7.58 4.89
C LEU A 245 -10.34 6.09 4.68
N TRP A 246 -11.35 5.31 5.04
CA TRP A 246 -11.53 3.94 4.57
C TRP A 246 -12.86 3.76 3.87
N GLU A 247 -12.82 3.14 2.70
CA GLU A 247 -13.99 2.72 1.93
C GLU A 247 -14.03 1.21 1.86
N PHE A 248 -15.20 0.61 2.17
CA PHE A 248 -15.40 -0.83 2.14
C PHE A 248 -16.65 -1.22 1.39
N GLY A 249 -16.57 -2.29 0.62
CA GLY A 249 -17.74 -2.99 0.08
C GLY A 249 -18.28 -4.00 1.11
N THR A 250 -19.60 -4.00 1.38
CA THR A 250 -20.17 -4.90 2.40
C THR A 250 -20.22 -6.36 1.98
N ALA A 251 -19.94 -6.68 0.70
CA ALA A 251 -19.79 -8.02 0.18
C ALA A 251 -18.34 -8.36 -0.19
N ASP A 252 -17.37 -7.66 0.40
CA ASP A 252 -15.95 -7.95 0.23
C ASP A 252 -15.63 -9.34 0.82
N ASP A 253 -15.07 -10.22 0.01
CA ASP A 253 -14.71 -11.60 0.38
C ASP A 253 -13.20 -11.78 0.60
N ARG A 254 -12.41 -10.69 0.56
CA ARG A 254 -10.97 -10.69 0.77
C ARG A 254 -10.56 -9.92 2.01
N THR A 255 -11.23 -8.80 2.29
CA THR A 255 -10.95 -7.98 3.47
C THR A 255 -11.99 -8.25 4.54
N PRO A 256 -11.59 -8.57 5.78
CA PRO A 256 -12.51 -8.70 6.91
C PRO A 256 -13.06 -7.33 7.32
N VAL A 257 -14.14 -6.93 6.66
CA VAL A 257 -14.71 -5.57 6.75
C VAL A 257 -15.16 -5.26 8.16
N ASP A 258 -15.91 -6.16 8.79
CA ASP A 258 -16.50 -5.93 10.13
C ASP A 258 -15.40 -5.78 11.19
N GLU A 259 -14.37 -6.62 11.15
CA GLU A 259 -13.21 -6.56 12.03
C GLU A 259 -12.36 -5.30 11.77
N SER A 260 -12.22 -4.91 10.49
CA SER A 260 -11.50 -3.69 10.12
C SER A 260 -12.24 -2.44 10.61
N ILE A 261 -13.55 -2.37 10.45
CA ILE A 261 -14.36 -1.26 10.94
C ILE A 261 -14.30 -1.18 12.49
N ALA A 262 -14.33 -2.30 13.18
CA ALA A 262 -14.24 -2.31 14.66
C ALA A 262 -12.93 -1.67 15.16
N ILE A 263 -11.80 -1.89 14.47
CA ILE A 263 -10.52 -1.23 14.78
C ILE A 263 -10.61 0.27 14.51
N LEU A 264 -11.16 0.67 13.35
CA LEU A 264 -11.31 2.07 12.97
C LEU A 264 -12.23 2.85 13.90
N ASP A 265 -13.32 2.23 14.34
CA ASP A 265 -14.23 2.81 15.33
C ASP A 265 -13.53 3.00 16.70
N GLY A 266 -12.69 2.04 17.10
CA GLY A 266 -11.83 2.18 18.28
C GLY A 266 -10.87 3.36 18.18
N LEU A 267 -10.26 3.57 17.03
CA LEU A 267 -9.36 4.71 16.76
C LEU A 267 -10.13 6.04 16.78
N LYS A 268 -11.31 6.07 16.19
CA LYS A 268 -12.20 7.24 16.22
C LYS A 268 -12.64 7.59 17.63
N ALA A 269 -13.00 6.59 18.44
CA ALA A 269 -13.32 6.79 19.85
C ALA A 269 -12.11 7.29 20.66
N ALA A 270 -10.89 6.95 20.25
CA ALA A 270 -9.65 7.47 20.80
C ALA A 270 -9.26 8.88 20.26
N GLY A 271 -10.15 9.52 19.50
CA GLY A 271 -9.96 10.90 19.01
C GLY A 271 -9.14 11.00 17.70
N ARG A 272 -8.98 9.90 16.94
CA ARG A 272 -8.36 9.96 15.61
C ARG A 272 -9.38 10.46 14.58
N ASP A 273 -8.91 11.23 13.61
CA ASP A 273 -9.74 11.73 12.50
C ASP A 273 -9.90 10.64 11.43
N VAL A 274 -10.86 9.75 11.68
CA VAL A 274 -11.13 8.60 10.82
C VAL A 274 -12.56 8.69 10.26
N THR A 275 -12.66 8.61 8.95
CA THR A 275 -13.91 8.46 8.19
C THR A 275 -14.00 7.05 7.63
N VAL A 276 -15.14 6.41 7.83
CA VAL A 276 -15.47 5.11 7.22
C VAL A 276 -16.68 5.28 6.32
N VAL A 277 -16.57 4.78 5.09
CA VAL A 277 -17.69 4.75 4.12
C VAL A 277 -17.90 3.30 3.68
N THR A 278 -19.14 2.85 3.67
CA THR A 278 -19.48 1.51 3.21
C THR A 278 -20.38 1.56 1.98
N PHE A 279 -20.16 0.64 1.03
CA PHE A 279 -20.94 0.48 -0.19
C PHE A 279 -21.72 -0.83 -0.11
N PRO A 280 -23.06 -0.78 -0.01
CA PRO A 280 -23.89 -1.96 0.14
C PRO A 280 -23.76 -2.91 -1.06
N ASN A 281 -23.53 -4.19 -0.79
CA ASN A 281 -23.37 -5.26 -1.78
C ASN A 281 -22.18 -5.10 -2.74
N ALA A 282 -21.33 -4.11 -2.58
CA ALA A 282 -20.09 -4.01 -3.32
C ALA A 282 -19.07 -5.02 -2.81
N GLY A 283 -18.28 -5.58 -3.72
CA GLY A 283 -17.16 -6.49 -3.42
C GLY A 283 -15.85 -5.76 -3.22
N HIS A 284 -14.74 -6.50 -3.23
CA HIS A 284 -13.38 -6.01 -2.98
C HIS A 284 -12.93 -4.91 -3.96
N GLY A 285 -13.29 -5.02 -5.23
CA GLY A 285 -12.79 -4.18 -6.32
C GLY A 285 -13.47 -2.80 -6.41
N LEU A 286 -13.52 -2.02 -5.33
CA LEU A 286 -14.17 -0.70 -5.32
C LEU A 286 -13.59 0.29 -6.33
N LEU A 287 -12.29 0.22 -6.58
CA LEU A 287 -11.56 1.09 -7.51
C LEU A 287 -11.13 0.38 -8.79
N ASP A 288 -11.61 -0.83 -9.06
CA ASP A 288 -11.31 -1.59 -10.28
C ASP A 288 -11.95 -0.96 -11.52
N THR A 289 -11.67 -1.53 -12.67
CA THR A 289 -12.30 -1.12 -13.93
C THR A 289 -12.91 -2.33 -14.62
N PRO A 290 -14.23 -2.54 -14.57
CA PRO A 290 -15.23 -1.71 -13.86
C PRO A 290 -15.15 -1.87 -12.33
N PRO A 291 -15.53 -0.83 -11.55
CA PRO A 291 -15.56 -0.92 -10.09
C PRO A 291 -16.75 -1.75 -9.61
N SER A 292 -16.62 -2.36 -8.42
CA SER A 292 -17.74 -3.08 -7.78
C SER A 292 -18.87 -2.14 -7.32
N ASP A 293 -18.56 -0.86 -7.09
CA ASP A 293 -19.52 0.21 -6.93
C ASP A 293 -19.03 1.49 -7.63
N PRO A 294 -19.79 2.08 -8.57
CA PRO A 294 -19.38 3.28 -9.30
C PRO A 294 -19.33 4.55 -8.44
N GLY A 295 -19.85 4.51 -7.23
CA GLY A 295 -19.83 5.64 -6.30
C GLY A 295 -18.54 5.77 -5.49
N ALA A 296 -17.74 4.70 -5.36
CA ALA A 296 -16.55 4.67 -4.50
C ALA A 296 -15.48 5.68 -4.95
N GLY A 297 -15.01 5.61 -6.18
CA GLY A 297 -14.01 6.57 -6.68
C GLY A 297 -14.44 8.04 -6.52
N PRO A 298 -15.67 8.44 -6.96
CA PRO A 298 -16.20 9.77 -6.71
C PRO A 298 -16.31 10.15 -5.23
N ALA A 299 -16.62 9.22 -4.33
CA ALA A 299 -16.67 9.49 -2.89
C ALA A 299 -15.29 9.79 -2.33
N MET A 300 -14.27 9.00 -2.69
CA MET A 300 -12.88 9.23 -2.33
C MET A 300 -12.39 10.60 -2.83
N VAL A 301 -12.66 10.96 -4.09
CA VAL A 301 -12.29 12.29 -4.64
C VAL A 301 -12.93 13.41 -3.82
N ARG A 302 -14.23 13.34 -3.55
CA ARG A 302 -14.92 14.36 -2.74
C ARG A 302 -14.32 14.49 -1.35
N TRP A 303 -14.00 13.36 -0.71
CA TRP A 303 -13.41 13.37 0.62
C TRP A 303 -12.01 13.99 0.61
N ILE A 304 -11.15 13.62 -0.35
CA ILE A 304 -9.81 14.20 -0.50
C ILE A 304 -9.91 15.73 -0.71
N LEU A 305 -10.79 16.19 -1.59
CA LEU A 305 -11.02 17.62 -1.86
C LEU A 305 -11.45 18.41 -0.61
N ALA A 306 -12.18 17.77 0.29
CA ALA A 306 -12.61 18.39 1.54
C ALA A 306 -11.49 18.52 2.60
N HIS A 307 -10.38 17.79 2.44
CA HIS A 307 -9.30 17.71 3.44
C HIS A 307 -7.97 18.30 2.95
N VAL A 308 -7.92 18.86 1.76
CA VAL A 308 -6.73 19.49 1.18
C VAL A 308 -7.08 20.91 0.73
N SER A 309 -6.21 21.86 1.01
CA SER A 309 -6.35 23.23 0.50
C SER A 309 -5.76 23.31 -0.91
N LEU A 310 -6.59 23.53 -1.89
CA LEU A 310 -6.12 23.81 -3.25
C LEU A 310 -5.58 25.24 -3.35
N PRO A 311 -4.54 25.49 -4.15
CA PRO A 311 -4.09 26.85 -4.45
C PRO A 311 -5.25 27.64 -5.12
N LYS A 312 -5.44 28.90 -4.68
CA LYS A 312 -6.44 29.80 -5.26
C LYS A 312 -6.00 30.32 -6.61
#